data_0795506869e61a473190b4da4d1a6cd3
#
_entry.id   0795506869e61a473190b4da4d1a6cd3
#
_cell.length_a   1.000
_cell.length_b   1.000
_cell.length_c   1.000
_cell.angle_alpha   90.00
_cell.angle_beta   90.00
_cell.angle_gamma   90.00
#
_symmetry.space_group_name_H-M   'P 1'
#
loop_
_entity.id
_entity.type
_entity.pdbx_description
1 polymer ?
#
loop_
_entity_poly.entity_id
_entity_poly.type
_entity_poly.pdbx_seq_one_letter_code
_entity_poly.pdbx_strand_id
1 'polypeptide(L)'
;MRRLLLCLALLAPAGTAGAQHNHAAPAGGAPEAFTAAPAFGPDGTLWLVRTEGNRIVVARSSNLGRTFTAPVAVTPEPMNLDWGPDARARIAVDPKGVAIVTFAIFQDRNFNGRAFHARSTDNGASFTQPQALTANTTSQRFETVAIDPAGRVFTAWLDKRNGAAARKAGKPYPGAALAYAWSNDEGAHFGDTHIAFDNTCECCRLGVAFAGPGRPAVIFRNIFPGSVRDHAVVTFRDSATPGPLNRVSADNWKIEACPHHGPSLAIAPDGSQHAAWFTDGSVRKGLFYARADSAGAAFGPPRALGASDRQPARPYLLADGAALHLVWKEFDGDKVAIRWQISTDSGRSWSATTTVADTGDASDHPLLVARDGRVYLSWLTRNEGYRLIALGGSS
;
A
#
# COMPACT_ATOMS: atom_id res chain seq x y z
N MET A 1 39.65 -8.33 -67.03
CA MET A 1 39.91 -8.79 -65.65
C MET A 1 39.24 -7.90 -64.67
N ARG A 2 38.01 -8.23 -64.20
CA ARG A 2 37.25 -7.49 -63.21
C ARG A 2 37.37 -8.20 -61.86
N ARG A 3 37.97 -7.52 -60.87
CA ARG A 3 38.07 -8.04 -59.50
C ARG A 3 36.77 -7.77 -58.78
N LEU A 4 36.07 -8.82 -58.29
CA LEU A 4 34.97 -8.77 -57.37
C LEU A 4 35.54 -8.55 -55.95
N LEU A 5 35.12 -7.50 -55.27
CA LEU A 5 35.31 -7.32 -53.83
C LEU A 5 34.10 -7.92 -53.12
N LEU A 6 34.38 -8.92 -52.28
CA LEU A 6 33.42 -9.51 -51.37
C LEU A 6 33.39 -8.70 -50.07
N CYS A 7 32.30 -7.98 -49.79
CA CYS A 7 32.07 -7.38 -48.47
C CYS A 7 31.50 -8.42 -47.53
N LEU A 8 32.30 -8.84 -46.54
CA LEU A 8 31.80 -9.61 -45.38
C LEU A 8 31.09 -8.64 -44.43
N ALA A 9 29.77 -8.78 -44.27
CA ALA A 9 29.00 -8.10 -43.22
C ALA A 9 29.12 -8.90 -41.92
N LEU A 10 29.82 -8.33 -40.94
CA LEU A 10 29.86 -8.83 -39.56
C LEU A 10 28.53 -8.54 -38.90
N LEU A 11 27.72 -9.56 -38.64
CA LEU A 11 26.56 -9.51 -37.75
C LEU A 11 27.05 -9.47 -36.30
N ALA A 12 26.92 -8.31 -35.65
CA ALA A 12 27.10 -8.20 -34.22
C ALA A 12 25.82 -8.73 -33.50
N PRO A 13 25.94 -9.49 -32.40
CA PRO A 13 24.79 -9.92 -31.65
C PRO A 13 24.14 -8.72 -30.99
N ALA A 14 22.84 -8.57 -31.18
CA ALA A 14 22.03 -7.60 -30.48
C ALA A 14 21.98 -7.95 -28.98
N GLY A 15 22.75 -7.23 -28.19
CA GLY A 15 22.68 -7.31 -26.74
C GLY A 15 21.30 -6.81 -26.29
N THR A 16 20.56 -7.65 -25.59
CA THR A 16 19.34 -7.26 -24.87
C THR A 16 19.72 -6.23 -23.82
N ALA A 17 19.47 -4.95 -24.11
CA ALA A 17 19.54 -3.88 -23.13
C ALA A 17 18.42 -4.10 -22.11
N GLY A 18 18.77 -4.61 -20.93
CA GLY A 18 17.91 -4.57 -19.77
C GLY A 18 17.58 -3.10 -19.47
N ALA A 19 16.32 -2.73 -19.52
CA ALA A 19 15.87 -1.41 -19.15
C ALA A 19 16.21 -1.16 -17.67
N GLN A 20 17.35 -0.56 -17.39
CA GLN A 20 17.66 0.01 -16.09
C GLN A 20 16.82 1.29 -15.96
N HIS A 21 15.84 1.26 -15.05
CA HIS A 21 15.12 2.47 -14.66
C HIS A 21 16.09 3.41 -13.95
N ASN A 22 16.63 4.38 -14.68
CA ASN A 22 17.31 5.52 -14.09
C ASN A 22 16.26 6.41 -13.38
N HIS A 23 16.01 6.15 -12.12
CA HIS A 23 15.49 7.18 -11.24
C HIS A 23 16.65 8.14 -10.93
N ALA A 24 16.94 9.07 -11.86
CA ALA A 24 17.82 10.18 -11.56
C ALA A 24 17.16 10.96 -10.42
N ALA A 25 17.80 10.98 -9.24
CA ALA A 25 17.45 11.90 -8.20
C ALA A 25 17.55 13.33 -8.78
N PRO A 26 16.55 14.20 -8.58
CA PRO A 26 16.66 15.59 -9.00
C PRO A 26 17.90 16.20 -8.34
N ALA A 27 18.64 17.03 -9.11
CA ALA A 27 19.78 17.80 -8.64
C ALA A 27 19.31 18.93 -7.70
N GLY A 28 19.07 18.59 -6.47
CA GLY A 28 18.63 19.37 -5.34
C GLY A 28 18.34 18.37 -4.26
N GLY A 29 18.85 18.53 -3.04
CA GLY A 29 18.85 17.57 -1.96
C GLY A 29 17.69 16.56 -2.00
N ALA A 30 17.95 15.32 -1.60
CA ALA A 30 16.93 14.27 -1.64
C ALA A 30 15.61 14.82 -1.09
N PRO A 31 14.49 14.71 -1.83
CA PRO A 31 13.23 15.27 -1.35
C PRO A 31 12.92 14.63 0.01
N GLU A 32 12.60 15.47 0.99
CA GLU A 32 12.25 15.01 2.32
C GLU A 32 11.02 14.08 2.25
N ALA A 33 11.09 12.95 2.95
CA ALA A 33 9.97 12.00 3.01
C ALA A 33 8.73 12.70 3.57
N PHE A 34 7.65 12.70 2.79
CA PHE A 34 6.43 13.43 3.08
C PHE A 34 5.24 12.48 3.13
N THR A 35 5.22 11.64 4.18
CA THR A 35 4.15 10.65 4.39
C THR A 35 3.76 10.56 5.86
N ALA A 36 2.47 10.31 6.10
CA ALA A 36 1.95 10.05 7.42
C ALA A 36 0.92 8.91 7.37
N ALA A 37 0.87 8.08 8.43
CA ALA A 37 -0.16 7.05 8.56
C ALA A 37 -0.76 7.09 9.97
N PRO A 38 -2.12 7.12 10.07
CA PRO A 38 -2.84 7.17 11.34
C PRO A 38 -3.24 5.78 11.82
N ALA A 39 -3.44 5.65 13.14
CA ALA A 39 -4.23 4.61 13.76
C ALA A 39 -4.94 5.17 15.00
N PHE A 40 -6.11 4.63 15.34
CA PHE A 40 -6.71 4.89 16.64
C PHE A 40 -6.36 3.77 17.63
N GLY A 41 -5.98 4.14 18.83
CA GLY A 41 -5.89 3.21 19.95
C GLY A 41 -7.28 2.91 20.57
N PRO A 42 -7.38 1.87 21.40
CA PRO A 42 -8.64 1.48 22.03
C PRO A 42 -9.19 2.55 22.98
N ASP A 43 -8.33 3.40 23.53
CA ASP A 43 -8.69 4.56 24.35
C ASP A 43 -9.12 5.78 23.52
N GLY A 44 -9.11 5.65 22.19
CA GLY A 44 -9.42 6.70 21.25
C GLY A 44 -8.32 7.70 20.97
N THR A 45 -7.13 7.49 21.48
CA THR A 45 -5.95 8.27 21.12
C THR A 45 -5.63 8.06 19.65
N LEU A 46 -5.45 9.15 18.91
CA LEU A 46 -4.91 9.12 17.55
C LEU A 46 -3.39 8.99 17.62
N TRP A 47 -2.87 7.95 16.97
CA TRP A 47 -1.46 7.72 16.75
C TRP A 47 -1.12 8.10 15.32
N LEU A 48 -0.03 8.81 15.12
CA LEU A 48 0.44 9.25 13.81
C LEU A 48 1.92 8.88 13.64
N VAL A 49 2.20 7.91 12.78
CA VAL A 49 3.57 7.64 12.33
C VAL A 49 3.88 8.52 11.12
N ARG A 50 5.07 9.11 11.10
CA ARG A 50 5.58 9.93 10.00
C ARG A 50 7.10 9.88 9.92
N THR A 51 7.64 10.46 8.86
CA THR A 51 9.08 10.58 8.66
C THR A 51 9.54 11.99 9.01
N GLU A 52 10.60 12.12 9.77
CA GLU A 52 11.29 13.39 10.07
C GLU A 52 12.81 13.20 9.92
N GLY A 53 13.44 13.91 9.00
CA GLY A 53 14.88 13.88 8.81
C GLY A 53 15.45 12.45 8.65
N ASN A 54 14.87 11.62 7.80
CA ASN A 54 15.21 10.20 7.61
C ASN A 54 15.08 9.32 8.87
N ARG A 55 14.27 9.75 9.85
CA ARG A 55 13.84 8.94 11.00
C ARG A 55 12.34 8.65 10.92
N ILE A 56 11.95 7.51 11.44
CA ILE A 56 10.54 7.22 11.71
C ILE A 56 10.22 7.71 13.13
N VAL A 57 9.19 8.54 13.24
CA VAL A 57 8.71 9.07 14.52
C VAL A 57 7.22 8.82 14.69
N VAL A 58 6.76 8.73 15.92
CA VAL A 58 5.34 8.62 16.26
C VAL A 58 4.97 9.75 17.22
N ALA A 59 3.86 10.42 16.92
CA ALA A 59 3.23 11.38 17.83
C ALA A 59 1.79 10.97 18.11
N ARG A 60 1.22 11.40 19.22
CA ARG A 60 -0.12 11.04 19.66
C ARG A 60 -0.98 12.27 19.91
N SER A 61 -2.29 12.14 19.70
CA SER A 61 -3.25 13.20 19.96
C SER A 61 -4.49 12.63 20.68
N SER A 62 -4.87 13.25 21.78
CA SER A 62 -6.10 12.95 22.51
C SER A 62 -7.29 13.80 22.04
N ASN A 63 -7.09 14.72 21.10
CA ASN A 63 -8.08 15.69 20.66
C ASN A 63 -8.29 15.71 19.13
N LEU A 64 -8.22 14.51 18.51
CA LEU A 64 -8.47 14.29 17.07
C LEU A 64 -7.51 15.09 16.17
N GLY A 65 -6.22 15.10 16.53
CA GLY A 65 -5.18 15.70 15.70
C GLY A 65 -5.07 17.23 15.79
N ARG A 66 -5.81 17.89 16.69
CA ARG A 66 -5.67 19.34 16.90
C ARG A 66 -4.33 19.72 17.53
N THR A 67 -3.86 18.89 18.44
CA THR A 67 -2.51 18.99 19.01
C THR A 67 -1.90 17.60 19.13
N PHE A 68 -0.58 17.52 19.06
CA PHE A 68 0.17 16.26 19.19
C PHE A 68 1.19 16.38 20.34
N THR A 69 1.53 15.25 20.94
CA THR A 69 2.69 15.13 21.82
C THR A 69 3.97 15.42 21.05
N ALA A 70 5.06 15.68 21.78
CA ALA A 70 6.38 15.61 21.16
C ALA A 70 6.55 14.25 20.47
N PRO A 71 7.13 14.22 19.26
CA PRO A 71 7.36 12.97 18.54
C PRO A 71 8.40 12.11 19.25
N VAL A 72 8.12 10.80 19.30
CA VAL A 72 9.02 9.77 19.84
C VAL A 72 9.65 9.01 18.68
N ALA A 73 10.98 8.87 18.69
CA ALA A 73 11.68 8.16 17.63
C ALA A 73 11.44 6.65 17.70
N VAL A 74 11.02 6.07 16.58
CA VAL A 74 10.97 4.62 16.35
C VAL A 74 12.34 4.14 15.89
N THR A 75 12.99 4.92 15.03
CA THR A 75 14.38 4.69 14.61
C THR A 75 15.30 5.67 15.36
N PRO A 76 16.18 5.18 16.25
CA PRO A 76 17.03 6.07 17.06
C PRO A 76 17.99 6.91 16.20
N GLU A 77 18.45 6.34 15.08
CA GLU A 77 19.33 7.00 14.13
C GLU A 77 18.65 7.20 12.77
N PRO A 78 19.08 8.19 11.97
CA PRO A 78 18.64 8.33 10.58
C PRO A 78 18.96 7.07 9.77
N MET A 79 18.01 6.62 8.97
CA MET A 79 18.14 5.42 8.13
C MET A 79 17.87 5.76 6.65
N ASN A 80 18.40 4.93 5.74
CA ASN A 80 18.09 5.04 4.31
C ASN A 80 16.69 4.48 4.05
N LEU A 81 15.66 5.24 4.43
CA LEU A 81 14.27 4.79 4.39
C LEU A 81 13.79 4.54 2.95
N ASP A 82 13.08 3.42 2.76
CA ASP A 82 12.24 3.23 1.58
C ASP A 82 10.94 4.03 1.79
N TRP A 83 10.89 5.20 1.19
CA TRP A 83 9.75 6.09 1.32
C TRP A 83 9.25 6.54 -0.05
N GLY A 84 7.99 6.81 -0.11
CA GLY A 84 7.32 7.27 -1.31
C GLY A 84 5.80 7.15 -1.17
N PRO A 85 5.08 7.51 -2.19
CA PRO A 85 3.61 7.48 -2.14
C PRO A 85 3.02 6.12 -1.79
N ASP A 86 3.59 5.03 -2.27
CA ASP A 86 3.14 3.67 -1.99
C ASP A 86 4.00 2.94 -0.93
N ALA A 87 5.22 3.43 -0.65
CA ALA A 87 6.10 2.94 0.42
C ALA A 87 6.12 3.95 1.57
N ARG A 88 5.69 3.57 2.75
CA ARG A 88 5.64 4.43 3.95
C ARG A 88 5.66 3.59 5.21
N ALA A 89 6.10 4.14 6.31
CA ALA A 89 5.88 3.53 7.60
C ALA A 89 4.39 3.36 7.88
N ARG A 90 4.03 2.24 8.49
CA ARG A 90 2.66 1.90 8.89
C ARG A 90 2.59 1.76 10.39
N ILE A 91 1.42 2.00 10.94
CA ILE A 91 1.14 1.81 12.37
C ILE A 91 -0.20 1.10 12.54
N ALA A 92 -0.24 0.16 13.46
CA ALA A 92 -1.45 -0.45 13.97
C ALA A 92 -1.39 -0.44 15.49
N VAL A 93 -2.53 -0.29 16.15
CA VAL A 93 -2.63 -0.35 17.62
C VAL A 93 -3.60 -1.45 17.96
N ASP A 94 -3.16 -2.39 18.79
CA ASP A 94 -3.95 -3.55 19.18
C ASP A 94 -5.00 -3.19 20.27
N PRO A 95 -5.95 -4.10 20.61
CA PRO A 95 -6.95 -3.86 21.63
C PRO A 95 -6.39 -3.64 23.03
N LYS A 96 -5.14 -3.96 23.29
CA LYS A 96 -4.46 -3.73 24.57
C LYS A 96 -3.69 -2.39 24.58
N GLY A 97 -3.67 -1.66 23.48
CA GLY A 97 -2.98 -0.39 23.34
C GLY A 97 -1.50 -0.53 22.93
N VAL A 98 -1.06 -1.71 22.54
CA VAL A 98 0.29 -1.92 21.99
C VAL A 98 0.33 -1.37 20.56
N ALA A 99 1.23 -0.43 20.31
CA ALA A 99 1.43 0.14 18.98
C ALA A 99 2.55 -0.62 18.25
N ILE A 100 2.27 -1.09 17.04
CA ILE A 100 3.22 -1.78 16.16
C ILE A 100 3.46 -0.90 14.93
N VAL A 101 4.72 -0.57 14.68
CA VAL A 101 5.16 0.20 13.52
C VAL A 101 5.95 -0.71 12.59
N THR A 102 5.63 -0.69 11.28
CA THR A 102 6.43 -1.34 10.24
C THR A 102 6.97 -0.31 9.27
N PHE A 103 8.14 -0.57 8.72
CA PHE A 103 8.80 0.28 7.73
C PHE A 103 9.87 -0.50 6.98
N ALA A 104 10.32 0.02 5.84
CA ALA A 104 11.43 -0.55 5.10
C ALA A 104 12.56 0.45 4.90
N ILE A 105 13.77 -0.07 4.73
CA ILE A 105 14.97 0.70 4.35
C ILE A 105 15.55 0.15 3.06
N PHE A 106 16.26 0.98 2.31
CA PHE A 106 17.11 0.50 1.22
C PHE A 106 18.45 0.02 1.77
N GLN A 107 18.82 -1.21 1.45
CA GLN A 107 20.09 -1.83 1.83
C GLN A 107 21.24 -1.40 0.91
N ASP A 108 20.91 -1.04 -0.33
CA ASP A 108 21.87 -0.68 -1.36
C ASP A 108 21.29 0.33 -2.37
N ARG A 109 22.13 0.73 -3.33
CA ARG A 109 21.77 1.66 -4.42
C ARG A 109 20.88 1.03 -5.51
N ASN A 110 20.65 -0.29 -5.47
CA ASN A 110 19.77 -1.01 -6.40
C ASN A 110 18.34 -1.11 -5.89
N PHE A 111 18.00 -0.32 -4.86
CA PHE A 111 16.67 -0.29 -4.23
C PHE A 111 16.24 -1.65 -3.64
N ASN A 112 17.20 -2.47 -3.21
CA ASN A 112 16.88 -3.66 -2.43
C ASN A 112 16.47 -3.22 -1.03
N GLY A 113 15.22 -3.53 -0.67
CA GLY A 113 14.67 -3.14 0.61
C GLY A 113 14.89 -4.19 1.70
N ARG A 114 14.72 -3.78 2.95
CA ARG A 114 14.58 -4.65 4.10
C ARG A 114 13.50 -4.12 5.02
N ALA A 115 12.52 -4.96 5.33
CA ALA A 115 11.39 -4.60 6.16
C ALA A 115 11.68 -4.86 7.64
N PHE A 116 11.25 -3.92 8.48
CA PHE A 116 11.43 -3.91 9.93
C PHE A 116 10.11 -3.67 10.65
N HIS A 117 10.09 -4.03 11.92
CA HIS A 117 9.07 -3.63 12.87
C HIS A 117 9.69 -3.11 14.16
N ALA A 118 8.95 -2.30 14.88
CA ALA A 118 9.18 -1.90 16.26
C ALA A 118 7.85 -1.76 16.98
N ARG A 119 7.83 -1.89 18.30
CA ARG A 119 6.59 -1.76 19.07
C ARG A 119 6.78 -0.91 20.31
N SER A 120 5.66 -0.35 20.79
CA SER A 120 5.56 0.33 22.07
C SER A 120 4.51 -0.35 22.94
N THR A 121 4.88 -0.65 24.19
CA THR A 121 3.99 -1.21 25.22
C THR A 121 3.74 -0.24 26.35
N ASP A 122 4.27 0.97 26.26
CA ASP A 122 4.26 2.02 27.29
C ASP A 122 3.49 3.26 26.80
N ASN A 123 2.46 3.03 26.02
CA ASN A 123 1.63 4.09 25.45
C ASN A 123 2.45 5.11 24.64
N GLY A 124 3.44 4.63 23.85
CA GLY A 124 4.25 5.47 22.95
C GLY A 124 5.29 6.33 23.64
N ALA A 125 5.61 6.07 24.91
CA ALA A 125 6.71 6.75 25.58
C ALA A 125 8.08 6.30 25.04
N SER A 126 8.16 5.04 24.59
CA SER A 126 9.32 4.49 23.90
C SER A 126 8.94 3.42 22.88
N PHE A 127 9.87 3.08 22.00
CA PHE A 127 9.76 1.97 21.05
C PHE A 127 10.94 1.01 21.21
N THR A 128 10.70 -0.29 20.96
CA THR A 128 11.78 -1.27 20.89
C THR A 128 12.74 -0.91 19.76
N GLN A 129 13.97 -1.42 19.83
CA GLN A 129 14.89 -1.35 18.69
C GLN A 129 14.25 -2.05 17.47
N PRO A 130 14.38 -1.48 16.26
CA PRO A 130 13.83 -2.10 15.04
C PRO A 130 14.37 -3.51 14.82
N GLN A 131 13.48 -4.46 14.60
CA GLN A 131 13.79 -5.85 14.28
C GLN A 131 13.33 -6.15 12.85
N ALA A 132 14.12 -6.95 12.11
CA ALA A 132 13.75 -7.36 10.77
C ALA A 132 12.54 -8.29 10.81
N LEU A 133 11.56 -8.06 9.92
CA LEU A 133 10.36 -8.92 9.80
C LEU A 133 10.69 -10.37 9.39
N THR A 134 11.83 -10.58 8.76
CA THR A 134 12.29 -11.91 8.34
C THR A 134 13.80 -11.99 8.39
N ALA A 135 14.32 -13.20 8.67
CA ALA A 135 15.75 -13.49 8.60
C ALA A 135 16.31 -13.47 7.16
N ASN A 136 15.46 -13.61 6.16
CA ASN A 136 15.88 -13.53 4.75
C ASN A 136 16.38 -12.13 4.42
N THR A 137 17.52 -12.03 3.74
CA THR A 137 18.19 -10.76 3.40
C THR A 137 17.98 -10.31 1.95
N THR A 138 17.20 -11.04 1.17
CA THR A 138 16.77 -10.56 -0.15
C THR A 138 15.82 -9.36 0.00
N SER A 139 15.52 -8.67 -1.10
CA SER A 139 14.70 -7.47 -1.03
C SER A 139 13.28 -7.74 -0.50
N GLN A 140 12.87 -7.00 0.55
CA GLN A 140 11.51 -6.92 1.08
C GLN A 140 11.07 -5.47 1.06
N ARG A 141 9.92 -5.17 0.42
CA ARG A 141 9.39 -3.82 0.29
C ARG A 141 7.86 -3.80 0.38
N PHE A 142 7.29 -2.61 0.56
CA PHE A 142 5.85 -2.36 0.58
C PHE A 142 5.13 -3.18 1.66
N GLU A 143 5.79 -3.30 2.82
CA GLU A 143 5.23 -3.96 3.98
C GLU A 143 3.96 -3.24 4.46
N THR A 144 3.10 -4.00 5.11
CA THR A 144 1.91 -3.48 5.77
C THR A 144 1.69 -4.22 7.09
N VAL A 145 1.02 -3.58 8.02
CA VAL A 145 0.63 -4.18 9.31
C VAL A 145 -0.85 -3.94 9.53
N ALA A 146 -1.54 -4.94 10.06
CA ALA A 146 -2.94 -4.87 10.42
C ALA A 146 -3.24 -5.76 11.63
N ILE A 147 -4.23 -5.39 12.44
CA ILE A 147 -4.71 -6.18 13.56
C ILE A 147 -5.97 -6.92 13.12
N ASP A 148 -6.00 -8.24 13.31
CA ASP A 148 -7.18 -9.03 13.00
C ASP A 148 -8.27 -8.84 14.06
N PRO A 149 -9.53 -9.24 13.79
CA PRO A 149 -10.62 -9.11 14.77
C PRO A 149 -10.41 -9.88 16.08
N ALA A 150 -9.43 -10.80 16.16
CA ALA A 150 -9.03 -11.50 17.39
C ALA A 150 -7.85 -10.82 18.11
N GLY A 151 -7.34 -9.68 17.61
CA GLY A 151 -6.23 -8.95 18.19
C GLY A 151 -4.84 -9.44 17.78
N ARG A 152 -4.72 -10.38 16.83
CA ARG A 152 -3.42 -10.84 16.33
C ARG A 152 -2.87 -9.88 15.29
N VAL A 153 -1.54 -9.79 15.21
CA VAL A 153 -0.86 -8.92 14.25
C VAL A 153 -0.55 -9.68 12.98
N PHE A 154 -1.05 -9.20 11.85
CA PHE A 154 -0.73 -9.67 10.51
C PHE A 154 0.18 -8.67 9.81
N THR A 155 1.20 -9.17 9.14
CA THR A 155 2.05 -8.38 8.24
C THR A 155 2.20 -9.08 6.90
N ALA A 156 2.25 -8.31 5.81
CA ALA A 156 2.51 -8.81 4.47
C ALA A 156 3.44 -7.84 3.73
N TRP A 157 4.23 -8.36 2.81
CA TRP A 157 5.18 -7.56 2.02
C TRP A 157 5.48 -8.21 0.66
N LEU A 158 6.12 -7.46 -0.23
CA LEU A 158 6.66 -7.98 -1.48
C LEU A 158 8.09 -8.48 -1.25
N ASP A 159 8.35 -9.74 -1.58
CA ASP A 159 9.59 -10.46 -1.27
C ASP A 159 10.26 -11.02 -2.53
N LYS A 160 11.53 -10.72 -2.72
CA LYS A 160 12.29 -11.15 -3.92
C LYS A 160 13.05 -12.48 -3.74
N ARG A 161 12.87 -13.23 -2.64
CA ARG A 161 13.61 -14.48 -2.39
C ARG A 161 13.44 -15.52 -3.49
N ASN A 162 12.22 -15.73 -3.98
CA ASN A 162 11.94 -16.69 -5.06
C ASN A 162 12.55 -16.25 -6.39
N GLY A 163 12.51 -14.95 -6.69
CA GLY A 163 13.18 -14.38 -7.86
C GLY A 163 14.70 -14.49 -7.79
N ALA A 164 15.29 -14.30 -6.62
CA ALA A 164 16.73 -14.50 -6.41
C ALA A 164 17.13 -15.97 -6.58
N ALA A 165 16.34 -16.90 -6.04
CA ALA A 165 16.54 -18.33 -6.21
C ALA A 165 16.41 -18.78 -7.67
N ALA A 166 15.38 -18.30 -8.38
CA ALA A 166 15.15 -18.59 -9.79
C ALA A 166 16.32 -18.08 -10.66
N ARG A 167 16.79 -16.85 -10.43
CA ARG A 167 17.94 -16.27 -11.13
C ARG A 167 19.19 -17.10 -10.94
N LYS A 168 19.46 -17.55 -9.69
CA LYS A 168 20.59 -18.46 -9.40
C LYS A 168 20.46 -19.79 -10.14
N ALA A 169 19.23 -20.26 -10.37
CA ALA A 169 18.95 -21.48 -11.14
C ALA A 169 18.84 -21.26 -12.66
N GLY A 170 19.09 -20.06 -13.18
CA GLY A 170 18.96 -19.72 -14.61
C GLY A 170 17.49 -19.75 -15.11
N LYS A 171 16.51 -19.60 -14.22
CA LYS A 171 15.09 -19.65 -14.56
C LYS A 171 14.46 -18.23 -14.58
N PRO A 172 13.53 -17.96 -15.49
CA PRO A 172 12.77 -16.72 -15.46
C PRO A 172 11.87 -16.67 -14.22
N TYR A 173 11.74 -15.49 -13.62
CA TYR A 173 10.81 -15.22 -12.53
C TYR A 173 10.39 -13.74 -12.61
N PRO A 174 9.16 -13.44 -13.01
CA PRO A 174 8.69 -12.07 -13.08
C PRO A 174 8.30 -11.53 -11.69
N GLY A 175 8.73 -10.31 -11.37
CA GLY A 175 8.32 -9.57 -10.19
C GLY A 175 8.84 -10.13 -8.86
N ALA A 176 7.96 -10.18 -7.88
CA ALA A 176 8.21 -10.61 -6.51
C ALA A 176 7.16 -11.63 -6.05
N ALA A 177 7.32 -12.15 -4.83
CA ALA A 177 6.31 -12.94 -4.14
C ALA A 177 5.53 -12.07 -3.14
N LEU A 178 4.27 -12.39 -2.89
CA LEU A 178 3.52 -11.93 -1.74
C LEU A 178 3.91 -12.80 -0.55
N ALA A 179 4.64 -12.24 0.39
CA ALA A 179 5.01 -12.88 1.65
C ALA A 179 4.16 -12.35 2.81
N TYR A 180 4.01 -13.16 3.86
CA TYR A 180 3.30 -12.78 5.08
C TYR A 180 3.86 -13.48 6.31
N ALA A 181 3.56 -12.92 7.48
CA ALA A 181 3.81 -13.51 8.78
C ALA A 181 2.75 -13.04 9.80
N TRP A 182 2.61 -13.79 10.87
CA TRP A 182 1.76 -13.48 12.00
C TRP A 182 2.59 -13.28 13.27
N SER A 183 2.08 -12.42 14.16
CA SER A 183 2.49 -12.38 15.56
C SER A 183 1.29 -12.68 16.45
N ASN A 184 1.50 -13.56 17.43
CA ASN A 184 0.53 -13.92 18.46
C ASN A 184 0.89 -13.33 19.83
N ASP A 185 1.91 -12.48 19.89
CA ASP A 185 2.48 -11.86 21.09
C ASP A 185 2.60 -10.33 20.94
N GLU A 186 1.56 -9.71 20.35
CA GLU A 186 1.43 -8.26 20.24
C GLU A 186 2.60 -7.61 19.47
N GLY A 187 3.09 -8.29 18.43
CA GLY A 187 4.19 -7.80 17.61
C GLY A 187 5.57 -7.88 18.26
N ALA A 188 5.74 -8.67 19.35
CA ALA A 188 7.06 -8.91 19.92
C ALA A 188 7.92 -9.73 18.97
N HIS A 189 7.35 -10.79 18.41
CA HIS A 189 8.00 -11.65 17.43
C HIS A 189 7.02 -11.97 16.30
N PHE A 190 7.52 -12.03 15.09
CA PHE A 190 6.81 -12.58 13.95
C PHE A 190 7.28 -14.01 13.71
N GLY A 191 6.33 -14.91 13.48
CA GLY A 191 6.60 -16.31 13.17
C GLY A 191 7.26 -16.49 11.81
N ASP A 192 7.27 -17.73 11.32
CA ASP A 192 7.84 -18.07 10.03
C ASP A 192 7.24 -17.25 8.88
N THR A 193 8.09 -16.88 7.94
CA THR A 193 7.65 -16.21 6.72
C THR A 193 7.08 -17.24 5.75
N HIS A 194 5.85 -17.01 5.32
CA HIS A 194 5.18 -17.82 4.31
C HIS A 194 5.03 -17.04 3.01
N ILE A 195 5.02 -17.75 1.87
CA ILE A 195 4.72 -17.18 0.55
C ILE A 195 3.27 -17.54 0.22
N ALA A 196 2.45 -16.50 0.01
CA ALA A 196 1.07 -16.67 -0.38
C ALA A 196 0.92 -16.83 -1.89
N PHE A 197 1.65 -16.02 -2.67
CA PHE A 197 1.62 -16.03 -4.14
C PHE A 197 2.93 -15.56 -4.74
N ASP A 198 3.22 -16.05 -5.94
CA ASP A 198 4.29 -15.58 -6.79
C ASP A 198 3.80 -14.59 -7.86
N ASN A 199 4.71 -14.01 -8.61
CA ASN A 199 4.44 -13.13 -9.76
C ASN A 199 3.69 -11.84 -9.37
N THR A 200 3.97 -11.27 -8.21
CA THR A 200 3.47 -9.95 -7.83
C THR A 200 4.28 -8.84 -8.47
N CYS A 201 3.64 -7.73 -8.82
CA CYS A 201 4.35 -6.51 -9.21
C CYS A 201 5.12 -5.96 -8.01
N GLU A 202 6.40 -5.68 -8.17
CA GLU A 202 7.34 -5.38 -7.08
C GLU A 202 7.34 -3.91 -6.60
N CYS A 203 6.35 -3.12 -6.97
CA CYS A 203 6.41 -1.67 -6.79
C CYS A 203 5.10 -0.99 -6.37
N CYS A 204 4.12 -1.73 -5.90
CA CYS A 204 2.84 -1.15 -5.49
C CYS A 204 2.50 -1.55 -4.05
N ARG A 205 1.90 -0.61 -3.30
CA ARG A 205 1.41 -0.92 -1.95
C ARG A 205 0.41 -2.07 -1.97
N LEU A 206 0.35 -2.78 -0.86
CA LEU A 206 -0.67 -3.78 -0.58
C LEU A 206 -1.87 -3.13 0.13
N GLY A 207 -3.07 -3.64 -0.11
CA GLY A 207 -4.24 -3.38 0.72
C GLY A 207 -4.61 -4.63 1.50
N VAL A 208 -4.95 -4.47 2.79
CA VAL A 208 -5.35 -5.58 3.66
C VAL A 208 -6.69 -5.28 4.30
N ALA A 209 -7.56 -6.28 4.32
CA ALA A 209 -8.80 -6.31 5.08
C ALA A 209 -9.01 -7.72 5.66
N PHE A 210 -9.93 -7.89 6.60
CA PHE A 210 -10.20 -9.20 7.21
C PHE A 210 -11.63 -9.66 6.91
N ALA A 211 -11.74 -10.90 6.43
CA ALA A 211 -13.02 -11.59 6.28
C ALA A 211 -13.47 -12.28 7.60
N GLY A 212 -12.75 -12.09 8.67
CA GLY A 212 -12.95 -12.64 10.00
C GLY A 212 -11.62 -12.94 10.70
N PRO A 213 -11.64 -13.39 11.96
CA PRO A 213 -10.44 -13.77 12.69
C PRO A 213 -9.58 -14.77 11.91
N GLY A 214 -8.28 -14.46 11.73
CA GLY A 214 -7.35 -15.30 11.00
C GLY A 214 -7.59 -15.41 9.50
N ARG A 215 -8.46 -14.59 8.95
CA ARG A 215 -8.83 -14.64 7.51
C ARG A 215 -8.53 -13.31 6.83
N PRO A 216 -7.24 -12.96 6.63
CA PRO A 216 -6.90 -11.76 5.89
C PRO A 216 -7.29 -11.91 4.40
N ALA A 217 -7.59 -10.79 3.79
CA ALA A 217 -7.65 -10.64 2.35
C ALA A 217 -6.63 -9.58 1.95
N VAL A 218 -5.82 -9.89 0.96
CA VAL A 218 -4.78 -8.99 0.47
C VAL A 218 -5.03 -8.69 -0.99
N ILE A 219 -5.13 -7.40 -1.33
CA ILE A 219 -5.17 -6.94 -2.71
C ILE A 219 -3.78 -6.44 -3.12
N PHE A 220 -3.35 -6.81 -4.30
CA PHE A 220 -2.06 -6.44 -4.86
C PHE A 220 -2.14 -6.40 -6.39
N ARG A 221 -1.11 -5.88 -7.03
CA ARG A 221 -0.96 -5.96 -8.48
C ARG A 221 -0.23 -7.25 -8.81
N ASN A 222 -0.85 -8.11 -9.62
CA ASN A 222 -0.27 -9.37 -10.08
C ASN A 222 0.26 -9.25 -11.51
N ILE A 223 1.26 -10.04 -11.85
CA ILE A 223 1.81 -10.16 -13.22
C ILE A 223 1.22 -11.42 -13.84
N PHE A 224 0.27 -11.23 -14.74
CA PHE A 224 -0.32 -12.29 -15.55
C PHE A 224 0.51 -12.56 -16.82
N PRO A 225 0.28 -13.67 -17.55
CA PRO A 225 0.99 -13.97 -18.78
C PRO A 225 1.01 -12.79 -19.76
N GLY A 226 2.15 -12.58 -20.43
CA GLY A 226 2.36 -11.47 -21.37
C GLY A 226 2.61 -10.13 -20.69
N SER A 227 3.19 -10.12 -19.48
CA SER A 227 3.50 -8.92 -18.68
C SER A 227 2.28 -8.04 -18.38
N VAL A 228 1.10 -8.65 -18.31
CA VAL A 228 -0.13 -7.95 -17.93
C VAL A 228 -0.16 -7.77 -16.42
N ARG A 229 -0.21 -6.51 -15.95
CA ARG A 229 -0.13 -6.14 -14.53
C ARG A 229 -1.47 -5.62 -14.01
N ASP A 230 -2.40 -6.52 -13.80
CA ASP A 230 -3.72 -6.21 -13.25
C ASP A 230 -3.82 -6.56 -11.77
N HIS A 231 -4.82 -6.01 -11.08
CA HIS A 231 -5.01 -6.24 -9.66
C HIS A 231 -5.72 -7.56 -9.38
N ALA A 232 -5.33 -8.19 -8.28
CA ALA A 232 -5.94 -9.42 -7.78
C ALA A 232 -6.05 -9.40 -6.25
N VAL A 233 -6.98 -10.18 -5.73
CA VAL A 233 -7.22 -10.41 -4.31
C VAL A 233 -6.96 -11.88 -4.00
N VAL A 234 -6.29 -12.11 -2.88
CA VAL A 234 -6.20 -13.41 -2.21
C VAL A 234 -6.92 -13.29 -0.87
N THR A 235 -7.96 -14.08 -0.66
CA THR A 235 -8.61 -14.18 0.65
C THR A 235 -8.23 -15.51 1.28
N PHE A 236 -7.68 -15.46 2.48
CA PHE A 236 -7.25 -16.64 3.21
C PHE A 236 -8.46 -17.40 3.77
N ARG A 237 -8.39 -18.73 3.77
CA ARG A 237 -9.39 -19.62 4.38
C ARG A 237 -9.24 -19.66 5.90
N ASP A 238 -7.99 -19.58 6.34
CA ASP A 238 -7.53 -19.51 7.73
C ASP A 238 -6.17 -18.78 7.78
N SER A 239 -5.52 -18.73 8.93
CA SER A 239 -4.27 -17.98 9.10
C SER A 239 -3.07 -18.51 8.31
N ALA A 240 -3.14 -19.73 7.78
CA ALA A 240 -2.04 -20.38 7.08
C ALA A 240 -2.35 -20.71 5.61
N THR A 241 -3.62 -20.72 5.21
CA THR A 241 -4.06 -21.23 3.91
C THR A 241 -4.57 -20.12 3.01
N PRO A 242 -3.74 -19.57 2.10
CA PRO A 242 -4.22 -18.66 1.06
C PRO A 242 -5.28 -19.34 0.18
N GLY A 243 -6.34 -18.61 -0.15
CA GLY A 243 -7.34 -19.04 -1.13
C GLY A 243 -6.83 -18.88 -2.58
N PRO A 244 -7.66 -19.12 -3.57
CA PRO A 244 -7.31 -18.91 -4.98
C PRO A 244 -7.12 -17.42 -5.29
N LEU A 245 -6.28 -17.14 -6.29
CA LEU A 245 -6.12 -15.81 -6.85
C LEU A 245 -7.41 -15.37 -7.54
N ASN A 246 -8.00 -14.28 -7.11
CA ASN A 246 -9.18 -13.68 -7.70
C ASN A 246 -8.82 -12.37 -8.41
N ARG A 247 -8.78 -12.38 -9.76
CA ARG A 247 -8.47 -11.18 -10.55
C ARG A 247 -9.62 -10.18 -10.46
N VAL A 248 -9.32 -8.96 -10.04
CA VAL A 248 -10.32 -7.91 -9.83
C VAL A 248 -10.93 -7.45 -11.16
N SER A 249 -10.11 -7.28 -12.18
CA SER A 249 -10.54 -6.86 -13.51
C SER A 249 -9.50 -7.22 -14.55
N ALA A 250 -9.96 -7.59 -15.76
CA ALA A 250 -9.10 -7.82 -16.92
C ALA A 250 -8.90 -6.50 -17.68
N ASP A 251 -8.08 -5.60 -17.13
CA ASP A 251 -7.80 -4.31 -17.74
C ASP A 251 -6.73 -4.40 -18.83
N ASN A 252 -5.94 -5.48 -18.80
CA ASN A 252 -4.84 -5.77 -19.73
C ASN A 252 -3.79 -4.65 -19.76
N TRP A 253 -3.36 -4.18 -18.58
CA TRP A 253 -2.30 -3.20 -18.50
C TRP A 253 -0.94 -3.84 -18.71
N LYS A 254 -0.44 -3.79 -19.93
CA LYS A 254 0.92 -4.24 -20.29
C LYS A 254 1.91 -3.11 -20.01
N ILE A 255 2.83 -3.35 -19.08
CA ILE A 255 3.86 -2.38 -18.72
C ILE A 255 5.11 -3.08 -18.19
N GLU A 256 6.27 -2.68 -18.69
CA GLU A 256 7.60 -3.11 -18.21
C GLU A 256 8.21 -2.09 -17.23
N ALA A 257 7.38 -1.42 -16.45
CA ALA A 257 7.76 -0.37 -15.54
C ALA A 257 7.04 -0.50 -14.18
N CYS A 258 7.41 0.36 -13.23
CA CYS A 258 6.85 0.45 -11.90
C CYS A 258 5.84 1.61 -11.82
N PRO A 259 4.54 1.37 -11.97
CA PRO A 259 3.55 2.44 -12.03
C PRO A 259 3.24 3.12 -10.68
N HIS A 260 3.60 2.51 -9.55
CA HIS A 260 3.38 3.04 -8.19
C HIS A 260 1.93 3.52 -7.93
N HIS A 261 0.94 2.77 -8.43
CA HIS A 261 -0.48 3.00 -8.19
C HIS A 261 -1.08 1.79 -7.46
N GLY A 262 -0.86 1.73 -6.15
CA GLY A 262 -1.38 0.65 -5.32
C GLY A 262 -2.89 0.72 -5.14
N PRO A 263 -3.56 -0.45 -5.02
CA PRO A 263 -4.99 -0.58 -4.83
C PRO A 263 -5.42 -0.35 -3.38
N SER A 264 -6.74 -0.38 -3.15
CA SER A 264 -7.35 -0.43 -1.84
C SER A 264 -8.43 -1.51 -1.78
N LEU A 265 -8.59 -2.14 -0.61
CA LEU A 265 -9.55 -3.20 -0.33
C LEU A 265 -10.32 -2.89 0.95
N ALA A 266 -11.61 -3.15 0.93
CA ALA A 266 -12.43 -3.21 2.12
C ALA A 266 -13.34 -4.45 2.04
N ILE A 267 -13.76 -4.97 3.19
CA ILE A 267 -14.73 -6.06 3.33
C ILE A 267 -15.85 -5.56 4.23
N ALA A 268 -17.08 -5.62 3.75
CA ALA A 268 -18.26 -5.25 4.51
C ALA A 268 -18.73 -6.43 5.40
N PRO A 269 -19.55 -6.18 6.43
CA PRO A 269 -20.04 -7.23 7.33
C PRO A 269 -20.87 -8.33 6.64
N ASP A 270 -21.47 -8.05 5.47
CA ASP A 270 -22.17 -9.04 4.65
C ASP A 270 -21.21 -9.98 3.89
N GLY A 271 -19.90 -9.82 4.08
CA GLY A 271 -18.85 -10.60 3.42
C GLY A 271 -18.49 -10.12 2.02
N SER A 272 -19.16 -9.09 1.50
CA SER A 272 -18.83 -8.52 0.19
C SER A 272 -17.45 -7.86 0.23
N GLN A 273 -16.71 -8.00 -0.88
CA GLN A 273 -15.37 -7.43 -1.07
C GLN A 273 -15.44 -6.24 -2.03
N HIS A 274 -14.74 -5.19 -1.70
CA HIS A 274 -14.75 -3.92 -2.39
C HIS A 274 -13.32 -3.55 -2.76
N ALA A 275 -13.04 -3.42 -4.05
CA ALA A 275 -11.74 -3.05 -4.58
C ALA A 275 -11.80 -1.70 -5.29
N ALA A 276 -10.80 -0.86 -5.07
CA ALA A 276 -10.59 0.35 -5.84
C ALA A 276 -9.14 0.40 -6.34
N TRP A 277 -8.95 0.72 -7.62
CA TRP A 277 -7.63 0.64 -8.26
C TRP A 277 -7.52 1.60 -9.45
N PHE A 278 -6.28 1.94 -9.76
CA PHE A 278 -5.93 2.68 -10.98
C PHE A 278 -5.38 1.71 -12.04
N THR A 279 -5.76 1.92 -13.30
CA THR A 279 -5.22 1.20 -14.45
C THR A 279 -4.99 2.13 -15.63
N ASP A 280 -4.00 1.82 -16.46
CA ASP A 280 -3.80 2.41 -17.80
C ASP A 280 -3.74 1.27 -18.83
N GLY A 281 -4.67 0.32 -18.70
CA GLY A 281 -4.78 -0.85 -19.55
C GLY A 281 -5.38 -0.54 -20.92
N SER A 282 -5.26 -1.50 -21.84
CA SER A 282 -5.86 -1.36 -23.18
C SER A 282 -7.38 -1.46 -23.18
N VAL A 283 -7.98 -2.09 -22.15
CA VAL A 283 -9.43 -2.22 -22.03
C VAL A 283 -10.07 -1.00 -21.35
N ARG A 284 -9.37 -0.43 -20.34
CA ARG A 284 -9.83 0.78 -19.64
C ARG A 284 -8.68 1.54 -19.02
N LYS A 285 -8.89 2.84 -18.83
CA LYS A 285 -7.89 3.77 -18.25
C LYS A 285 -8.54 4.64 -17.19
N GLY A 286 -7.82 4.88 -16.08
CA GLY A 286 -8.26 5.72 -14.98
C GLY A 286 -8.47 4.97 -13.67
N LEU A 287 -9.31 5.52 -12.82
CA LEU A 287 -9.62 5.00 -11.50
C LEU A 287 -10.95 4.25 -11.52
N PHE A 288 -10.99 3.06 -10.90
CA PHE A 288 -12.16 2.19 -10.91
C PHE A 288 -12.45 1.61 -9.53
N TYR A 289 -13.71 1.24 -9.34
CA TYR A 289 -14.21 0.47 -8.21
C TYR A 289 -14.99 -0.75 -8.73
N ALA A 290 -14.89 -1.87 -8.03
CA ALA A 290 -15.75 -3.03 -8.22
C ALA A 290 -16.06 -3.74 -6.90
N ARG A 291 -17.15 -4.47 -6.89
CA ARG A 291 -17.67 -5.26 -5.77
C ARG A 291 -17.74 -6.73 -6.15
N ALA A 292 -17.37 -7.61 -5.22
CA ALA A 292 -17.66 -9.04 -5.26
C ALA A 292 -18.62 -9.39 -4.10
N ASP A 293 -19.58 -10.26 -4.33
CA ASP A 293 -20.61 -10.58 -3.32
C ASP A 293 -20.07 -11.36 -2.12
N SER A 294 -18.94 -12.04 -2.28
CA SER A 294 -18.27 -12.79 -1.22
C SER A 294 -16.81 -13.07 -1.59
N ALA A 295 -16.05 -13.60 -0.64
CA ALA A 295 -14.70 -14.09 -0.88
C ALA A 295 -14.66 -15.16 -1.98
N GLY A 296 -13.83 -14.94 -3.00
CA GLY A 296 -13.69 -15.84 -4.17
C GLY A 296 -14.76 -15.70 -5.23
N ALA A 297 -15.84 -14.93 -5.00
CA ALA A 297 -16.78 -14.58 -6.06
C ALA A 297 -16.12 -13.63 -7.08
N ALA A 298 -16.53 -13.71 -8.33
CA ALA A 298 -16.06 -12.79 -9.36
C ALA A 298 -16.46 -11.34 -9.00
N PHE A 299 -15.56 -10.41 -9.26
CA PHE A 299 -15.89 -8.98 -9.16
C PHE A 299 -16.84 -8.60 -10.29
N GLY A 300 -17.85 -7.80 -9.95
CA GLY A 300 -18.81 -7.23 -10.89
C GLY A 300 -18.15 -6.22 -11.84
N PRO A 301 -18.95 -5.63 -12.75
CA PRO A 301 -18.44 -4.65 -13.71
C PRO A 301 -17.76 -3.46 -13.02
N PRO A 302 -16.56 -3.06 -13.46
CA PRO A 302 -15.87 -1.89 -12.93
C PRO A 302 -16.65 -0.58 -13.16
N ARG A 303 -16.85 0.19 -12.11
CA ARG A 303 -17.41 1.54 -12.12
C ARG A 303 -16.27 2.55 -12.15
N ALA A 304 -16.27 3.46 -13.12
CA ALA A 304 -15.29 4.54 -13.17
C ALA A 304 -15.49 5.54 -12.02
N LEU A 305 -14.40 6.10 -11.53
CA LEU A 305 -14.34 7.08 -10.45
C LEU A 305 -13.66 8.36 -10.96
N GLY A 306 -14.22 9.50 -10.57
CA GLY A 306 -13.66 10.80 -10.91
C GLY A 306 -13.84 11.18 -12.39
N ALA A 307 -13.47 12.40 -12.70
CA ALA A 307 -13.46 12.93 -14.07
C ALA A 307 -12.10 12.67 -14.72
N SER A 308 -12.07 12.15 -15.94
CA SER A 308 -10.84 11.73 -16.63
C SER A 308 -9.87 12.89 -16.88
N ASP A 309 -10.37 14.10 -17.03
CA ASP A 309 -9.61 15.35 -17.20
C ASP A 309 -8.98 15.86 -15.89
N ARG A 310 -9.36 15.28 -14.73
CA ARG A 310 -8.84 15.64 -13.40
C ARG A 310 -7.87 14.61 -12.80
N GLN A 311 -7.33 13.72 -13.59
CA GLN A 311 -6.32 12.74 -13.21
C GLN A 311 -6.65 11.97 -11.91
N PRO A 312 -7.83 11.33 -11.80
CA PRO A 312 -8.21 10.64 -10.56
C PRO A 312 -7.23 9.51 -10.23
N ALA A 313 -6.76 9.47 -8.97
CA ALA A 313 -5.75 8.52 -8.53
C ALA A 313 -5.81 8.27 -7.01
N ARG A 314 -5.03 7.30 -6.55
CA ARG A 314 -4.78 7.04 -5.12
C ARG A 314 -6.05 6.77 -4.30
N PRO A 315 -6.84 5.77 -4.66
CA PRO A 315 -8.06 5.47 -3.95
C PRO A 315 -7.76 4.90 -2.56
N TYR A 316 -8.66 5.16 -1.61
CA TYR A 316 -8.67 4.47 -0.34
C TYR A 316 -10.11 4.13 0.05
N LEU A 317 -10.34 2.85 0.39
CA LEU A 317 -11.60 2.28 0.86
C LEU A 317 -11.51 1.96 2.33
N LEU A 318 -12.60 2.21 3.05
CA LEU A 318 -12.79 1.77 4.43
C LEU A 318 -14.24 1.37 4.62
N ALA A 319 -14.46 0.21 5.26
CA ALA A 319 -15.77 -0.21 5.75
C ALA A 319 -15.90 0.16 7.24
N ASP A 320 -17.00 0.82 7.59
CA ASP A 320 -17.41 1.10 8.97
C ASP A 320 -18.84 0.58 9.15
N GLY A 321 -18.99 -0.61 9.74
CA GLY A 321 -20.24 -1.35 9.69
C GLY A 321 -20.66 -1.62 8.23
N ALA A 322 -21.93 -1.38 7.93
CA ALA A 322 -22.47 -1.53 6.56
C ALA A 322 -22.11 -0.37 5.63
N ALA A 323 -21.58 0.72 6.16
CA ALA A 323 -21.16 1.87 5.36
C ALA A 323 -19.77 1.65 4.77
N LEU A 324 -19.61 2.08 3.52
CA LEU A 324 -18.34 2.10 2.81
C LEU A 324 -17.99 3.53 2.48
N HIS A 325 -16.79 3.94 2.84
CA HIS A 325 -16.25 5.23 2.49
C HIS A 325 -15.15 5.04 1.45
N LEU A 326 -15.22 5.82 0.38
CA LEU A 326 -14.25 5.82 -0.71
C LEU A 326 -13.75 7.24 -0.93
N VAL A 327 -12.45 7.44 -0.80
CA VAL A 327 -11.79 8.70 -1.12
C VAL A 327 -10.76 8.50 -2.22
N TRP A 328 -10.48 9.56 -2.98
CA TRP A 328 -9.42 9.60 -3.99
C TRP A 328 -8.92 11.02 -4.21
N LYS A 329 -7.75 11.14 -4.82
CA LYS A 329 -7.18 12.43 -5.27
C LYS A 329 -7.65 12.75 -6.68
N GLU A 330 -7.92 14.02 -6.93
CA GLU A 330 -8.02 14.61 -8.28
C GLU A 330 -7.10 15.84 -8.37
N PHE A 331 -6.54 16.06 -9.55
CA PHE A 331 -5.75 17.25 -9.85
C PHE A 331 -6.35 17.94 -11.08
N ASP A 332 -6.64 19.22 -10.99
CA ASP A 332 -7.29 19.99 -12.05
C ASP A 332 -6.34 20.90 -12.84
N GLY A 333 -5.02 20.79 -12.60
CA GLY A 333 -4.00 21.64 -13.19
C GLY A 333 -3.46 22.71 -12.24
N ASP A 334 -4.21 23.04 -11.18
CA ASP A 334 -3.85 24.04 -10.16
C ASP A 334 -3.83 23.43 -8.75
N LYS A 335 -4.90 22.74 -8.38
CA LYS A 335 -5.09 22.19 -7.04
C LYS A 335 -5.28 20.68 -7.05
N VAL A 336 -4.84 20.06 -5.94
CA VAL A 336 -5.19 18.69 -5.59
C VAL A 336 -6.40 18.72 -4.68
N ALA A 337 -7.47 18.03 -5.07
CA ALA A 337 -8.68 17.85 -4.27
C ALA A 337 -8.82 16.40 -3.79
N ILE A 338 -9.31 16.20 -2.57
CA ILE A 338 -9.77 14.91 -2.08
C ILE A 338 -11.26 14.81 -2.30
N ARG A 339 -11.65 13.83 -3.10
CA ARG A 339 -13.03 13.49 -3.42
C ARG A 339 -13.49 12.36 -2.52
N TRP A 340 -14.77 12.36 -2.18
CA TRP A 340 -15.39 11.37 -1.30
C TRP A 340 -16.77 10.95 -1.79
N GLN A 341 -17.04 9.67 -1.63
CA GLN A 341 -18.36 9.05 -1.73
C GLN A 341 -18.61 8.10 -0.55
N ILE A 342 -19.86 7.95 -0.18
CA ILE A 342 -20.31 6.96 0.79
C ILE A 342 -21.37 6.04 0.15
N SER A 343 -21.33 4.77 0.52
CA SER A 343 -22.39 3.79 0.30
C SER A 343 -22.89 3.31 1.65
N THR A 344 -24.19 3.22 1.82
CA THR A 344 -24.84 2.69 3.04
C THR A 344 -25.50 1.33 2.82
N ASP A 345 -25.30 0.73 1.64
CA ASP A 345 -25.92 -0.51 1.20
C ASP A 345 -24.87 -1.55 0.70
N SER A 346 -23.71 -1.57 1.35
CA SER A 346 -22.57 -2.44 1.00
C SER A 346 -22.18 -2.31 -0.47
N GLY A 347 -22.04 -1.08 -0.95
CA GLY A 347 -21.47 -0.76 -2.27
C GLY A 347 -22.41 -0.97 -3.46
N ARG A 348 -23.73 -1.19 -3.24
CA ARG A 348 -24.70 -1.32 -4.33
C ARG A 348 -25.05 0.03 -4.93
N SER A 349 -25.14 1.05 -4.12
CA SER A 349 -25.29 2.44 -4.56
C SER A 349 -24.33 3.37 -3.82
N TRP A 350 -24.07 4.54 -4.40
CA TRP A 350 -23.12 5.52 -3.87
C TRP A 350 -23.70 6.91 -3.92
N SER A 351 -23.38 7.72 -2.92
CA SER A 351 -23.74 9.15 -2.90
C SER A 351 -23.15 9.90 -4.09
N ALA A 352 -23.64 11.11 -4.31
CA ALA A 352 -22.95 12.09 -5.15
C ALA A 352 -21.53 12.31 -4.62
N THR A 353 -20.59 12.62 -5.54
CA THR A 353 -19.21 12.94 -5.19
C THR A 353 -19.11 14.32 -4.57
N THR A 354 -18.45 14.41 -3.40
CA THR A 354 -18.17 15.70 -2.74
C THR A 354 -16.66 15.94 -2.63
N THR A 355 -16.25 17.20 -2.57
CA THR A 355 -14.88 17.59 -2.20
C THR A 355 -14.84 17.79 -0.70
N VAL A 356 -13.91 17.11 -0.02
CA VAL A 356 -13.76 17.19 1.44
C VAL A 356 -12.54 17.98 1.89
N ALA A 357 -11.55 18.13 1.02
CA ALA A 357 -10.37 18.94 1.24
C ALA A 357 -9.68 19.24 -0.09
N ASP A 358 -8.90 20.32 -0.13
CA ASP A 358 -8.01 20.64 -1.25
C ASP A 358 -6.72 21.31 -0.75
N THR A 359 -5.72 21.40 -1.64
CA THR A 359 -4.48 22.14 -1.45
C THR A 359 -3.87 22.53 -2.80
N GLY A 360 -3.21 23.68 -2.84
CA GLY A 360 -2.40 24.12 -3.99
C GLY A 360 -0.95 23.66 -3.93
N ASP A 361 -0.55 22.79 -2.98
CA ASP A 361 0.84 22.36 -2.80
C ASP A 361 0.96 20.83 -2.72
N ALA A 362 2.18 20.36 -2.48
CA ALA A 362 2.49 18.94 -2.32
C ALA A 362 1.62 18.30 -1.23
N SER A 363 1.11 17.12 -1.52
CA SER A 363 0.24 16.40 -0.61
C SER A 363 0.49 14.89 -0.66
N ASP A 364 0.38 14.25 0.48
CA ASP A 364 0.38 12.81 0.61
C ASP A 364 -0.88 12.17 0.00
N HIS A 365 -0.97 10.84 0.04
CA HIS A 365 -2.19 10.11 -0.31
C HIS A 365 -3.25 10.25 0.80
N PRO A 366 -4.54 10.30 0.44
CA PRO A 366 -5.59 10.22 1.43
C PRO A 366 -5.61 8.83 2.07
N LEU A 367 -5.76 8.78 3.39
CA LEU A 367 -6.05 7.58 4.14
C LEU A 367 -7.35 7.78 4.92
N LEU A 368 -8.02 6.69 5.27
CA LEU A 368 -9.21 6.72 6.12
C LEU A 368 -8.94 5.95 7.41
N VAL A 369 -9.48 6.47 8.50
CA VAL A 369 -9.51 5.78 9.79
C VAL A 369 -10.89 5.98 10.41
N ALA A 370 -11.36 4.96 11.15
CA ALA A 370 -12.66 5.01 11.82
C ALA A 370 -12.49 4.90 13.33
N ARG A 371 -13.39 5.59 14.05
CA ARG A 371 -13.54 5.50 15.50
C ARG A 371 -14.98 5.84 15.89
N ASP A 372 -15.57 5.02 16.75
CA ASP A 372 -16.90 5.27 17.37
C ASP A 372 -17.98 5.57 16.30
N GLY A 373 -18.00 4.81 15.20
CA GLY A 373 -18.94 4.99 14.08
C GLY A 373 -18.73 6.28 13.28
N ARG A 374 -17.57 6.91 13.39
CA ARG A 374 -17.18 8.08 12.61
C ARG A 374 -15.93 7.78 11.79
N VAL A 375 -15.97 8.13 10.53
CA VAL A 375 -14.85 7.99 9.61
C VAL A 375 -14.18 9.34 9.40
N TYR A 376 -12.87 9.33 9.39
CA TYR A 376 -12.03 10.51 9.20
C TYR A 376 -11.10 10.33 8.01
N LEU A 377 -10.97 11.37 7.21
CA LEU A 377 -9.88 11.54 6.28
C LEU A 377 -8.62 11.96 7.04
N SER A 378 -7.56 11.20 6.90
CA SER A 378 -6.20 11.55 7.33
C SER A 378 -5.40 12.04 6.13
N TRP A 379 -4.96 13.29 6.15
CA TRP A 379 -4.25 13.87 5.02
C TRP A 379 -3.16 14.84 5.46
N LEU A 380 -1.95 14.61 4.94
CA LEU A 380 -0.79 15.47 5.13
C LEU A 380 -0.57 16.31 3.89
N THR A 381 -0.44 17.61 4.06
CA THR A 381 -0.17 18.58 3.01
C THR A 381 0.98 19.49 3.46
N ARG A 382 1.72 20.07 2.53
CA ARG A 382 2.89 20.88 2.90
C ARG A 382 2.47 22.20 3.54
N ASN A 383 1.49 22.88 2.97
CA ASN A 383 1.05 24.18 3.46
C ASN A 383 0.22 24.08 4.74
N GLU A 384 -0.77 23.18 4.76
CA GLU A 384 -1.73 23.08 5.85
C GLU A 384 -1.30 22.10 6.94
N GLY A 385 -0.22 21.33 6.70
CA GLY A 385 0.24 20.30 7.62
C GLY A 385 -0.67 19.07 7.66
N TYR A 386 -0.65 18.36 8.77
CA TYR A 386 -1.50 17.18 8.98
C TYR A 386 -2.93 17.59 9.37
N ARG A 387 -3.91 17.01 8.70
CA ARG A 387 -5.35 17.21 8.98
C ARG A 387 -6.06 15.88 9.16
N LEU A 388 -6.88 15.81 10.22
CA LEU A 388 -7.86 14.76 10.44
C LEU A 388 -9.25 15.36 10.28
N ILE A 389 -9.95 15.03 9.20
CA ILE A 389 -11.21 15.67 8.79
C ILE A 389 -12.33 14.65 8.91
N ALA A 390 -13.35 14.93 9.72
CA ALA A 390 -14.53 14.07 9.85
C ALA A 390 -15.31 14.03 8.53
N LEU A 391 -15.70 12.85 8.08
CA LEU A 391 -16.55 12.64 6.91
C LEU A 391 -18.00 12.46 7.35
N GLY A 392 -18.94 13.10 6.63
CA GLY A 392 -20.39 12.94 6.88
C GLY A 392 -20.96 13.69 8.10
N GLY A 393 -20.19 14.54 8.76
CA GLY A 393 -20.69 15.50 9.73
C GLY A 393 -21.20 16.74 9.00
N SER A 394 -22.43 17.19 9.27
CA SER A 394 -22.85 18.56 8.96
C SER A 394 -21.88 19.52 9.65
N SER A 395 -21.21 20.37 8.85
CA SER A 395 -20.43 21.53 9.31
C SER A 395 -21.27 22.44 10.17
#